data_e4ec8fbd99e26ad1bcece4c565338601
#
_entry.id   e4ec8fbd99e26ad1bcece4c565338601
#
_cell.length_a   1.000
_cell.length_b   1.000
_cell.length_c   1.000
_cell.angle_alpha   90.00
_cell.angle_beta   90.00
_cell.angle_gamma   90.00
#
_symmetry.space_group_name_H-M   'P 1'
#
loop_
_entity.id
_entity.type
_entity.pdbx_description
1 polymer ?
#
loop_
_entity_poly.entity_id
_entity_poly.type
_entity_poly.pdbx_seq_one_letter_code
_entity_poly.pdbx_strand_id
1 'polypeptide(L)'
;MLKNTLAAFALGSALFAGQAMAADYAIDKQGQHAFVNFKISHLGYSWLWGTFKDFDGSFSFDAAKPEASKVNVTLKTASVDTNHAERDKHLRSDDFLNVGKHPTATFESTAVRATGEGTAEITGNLTLNGVTKPVVIAAKFIGEGDDPWGGYRAGFEGSTTLTLKDFDIKMDLGPASQTVDLIISVEGVRK
;
A
#
# COMPACT_ATOMS: atom_id res chain seq x y z
N MET A 1 -13.24 -63.72 -45.48
CA MET A 1 -12.21 -62.64 -45.26
C MET A 1 -12.87 -61.47 -44.57
N LEU A 2 -12.83 -61.43 -43.24
CA LEU A 2 -13.36 -60.33 -42.45
C LEU A 2 -12.23 -59.33 -42.22
N LYS A 3 -12.44 -58.05 -42.61
CA LYS A 3 -11.56 -56.92 -42.33
C LYS A 3 -12.05 -56.22 -41.06
N ASN A 4 -11.30 -56.35 -39.98
CA ASN A 4 -11.53 -55.59 -38.75
C ASN A 4 -10.91 -54.23 -38.87
N THR A 5 -11.74 -53.21 -38.81
CA THR A 5 -11.31 -51.80 -38.74
C THR A 5 -11.31 -51.37 -37.24
N LEU A 6 -10.15 -51.21 -36.65
CA LEU A 6 -10.02 -50.58 -35.31
C LEU A 6 -10.14 -49.06 -35.47
N ALA A 7 -11.20 -48.49 -34.87
CA ALA A 7 -11.32 -47.07 -34.67
C ALA A 7 -10.63 -46.66 -33.37
N ALA A 8 -9.54 -45.88 -33.46
CA ALA A 8 -8.86 -45.29 -32.32
C ALA A 8 -9.60 -44.05 -31.87
N PHE A 9 -10.22 -44.09 -30.69
CA PHE A 9 -10.77 -42.91 -30.05
C PHE A 9 -9.64 -42.14 -29.33
N ALA A 10 -9.23 -41.02 -29.87
CA ALA A 10 -8.33 -40.07 -29.19
C ALA A 10 -9.15 -39.24 -28.18
N LEU A 11 -9.04 -39.57 -26.88
CA LEU A 11 -9.52 -38.68 -25.83
C LEU A 11 -8.61 -37.45 -25.75
N GLY A 12 -9.09 -36.34 -26.30
CA GLY A 12 -8.44 -35.04 -26.07
C GLY A 12 -8.72 -34.56 -24.65
N SER A 13 -7.72 -34.65 -23.77
CA SER A 13 -7.77 -34.01 -22.45
C SER A 13 -7.67 -32.50 -22.62
N ALA A 14 -8.80 -31.77 -22.57
CA ALA A 14 -8.82 -30.34 -22.47
C ALA A 14 -8.28 -29.94 -21.07
N LEU A 15 -7.02 -29.51 -21.01
CA LEU A 15 -6.48 -28.83 -19.83
C LEU A 15 -7.20 -27.51 -19.68
N PHE A 16 -8.18 -27.44 -18.79
CA PHE A 16 -8.69 -26.18 -18.30
C PHE A 16 -7.57 -25.53 -17.45
N ALA A 17 -6.76 -24.69 -18.08
CA ALA A 17 -5.94 -23.75 -17.35
C ALA A 17 -6.90 -22.77 -16.65
N GLY A 18 -7.24 -23.05 -15.40
CA GLY A 18 -7.96 -22.11 -14.55
C GLY A 18 -7.14 -20.82 -14.54
N GLN A 19 -7.73 -19.72 -15.00
CA GLN A 19 -7.12 -18.42 -14.83
C GLN A 19 -7.08 -18.15 -13.34
N ALA A 20 -5.88 -18.16 -12.75
CA ALA A 20 -5.68 -17.65 -11.41
C ALA A 20 -6.14 -16.20 -11.42
N MET A 21 -7.22 -15.89 -10.73
CA MET A 21 -7.67 -14.52 -10.51
C MET A 21 -6.90 -13.96 -9.33
N ALA A 22 -6.53 -12.68 -9.40
CA ALA A 22 -5.95 -11.98 -8.29
C ALA A 22 -6.82 -12.17 -7.04
N ALA A 23 -6.20 -12.58 -5.93
CA ALA A 23 -6.91 -12.73 -4.68
C ALA A 23 -7.06 -11.37 -3.99
N ASP A 24 -8.20 -11.17 -3.32
CA ASP A 24 -8.48 -9.96 -2.55
C ASP A 24 -8.06 -10.15 -1.09
N TYR A 25 -7.42 -9.13 -0.55
CA TYR A 25 -6.94 -9.07 0.82
C TYR A 25 -7.50 -7.83 1.53
N ALA A 26 -7.88 -7.98 2.80
CA ALA A 26 -8.09 -6.86 3.69
C ALA A 26 -6.81 -6.59 4.48
N ILE A 27 -6.40 -5.33 4.60
CA ILE A 27 -5.23 -4.96 5.44
C ILE A 27 -5.52 -5.39 6.88
N ASP A 28 -4.56 -6.05 7.53
CA ASP A 28 -4.72 -6.59 8.89
C ASP A 28 -4.66 -5.47 9.96
N LYS A 29 -5.78 -4.75 10.06
CA LYS A 29 -5.99 -3.75 11.11
C LYS A 29 -6.19 -4.39 12.47
N GLN A 30 -6.89 -5.53 12.54
CA GLN A 30 -7.24 -6.19 13.80
C GLN A 30 -6.01 -6.78 14.49
N GLY A 31 -5.12 -7.44 13.73
CA GLY A 31 -3.87 -7.97 14.25
C GLY A 31 -2.79 -6.92 14.43
N GLN A 32 -2.99 -5.70 13.91
CA GLN A 32 -2.03 -4.60 13.92
C GLN A 32 -0.69 -4.95 13.25
N HIS A 33 -0.74 -5.79 12.19
CA HIS A 33 0.42 -6.13 11.39
C HIS A 33 0.55 -5.22 10.15
N ALA A 34 0.14 -3.96 10.30
CA ALA A 34 0.24 -2.97 9.24
C ALA A 34 0.63 -1.61 9.82
N PHE A 35 1.55 -0.92 9.16
CA PHE A 35 2.15 0.33 9.63
C PHE A 35 2.26 1.32 8.48
N VAL A 36 1.87 2.56 8.73
CA VAL A 36 2.15 3.72 7.89
C VAL A 36 3.00 4.68 8.72
N ASN A 37 4.31 4.52 8.60
CA ASN A 37 5.28 5.35 9.30
C ASN A 37 5.81 6.45 8.39
N PHE A 38 6.32 7.50 8.99
CA PHE A 38 7.02 8.56 8.28
C PHE A 38 8.25 9.01 9.04
N LYS A 39 9.19 9.57 8.31
CA LYS A 39 10.32 10.30 8.89
C LYS A 39 10.55 11.60 8.13
N ILE A 40 10.94 12.64 8.85
CA ILE A 40 11.31 13.94 8.31
C ILE A 40 12.59 14.42 8.99
N SER A 41 13.42 15.13 8.25
CA SER A 41 14.60 15.76 8.85
C SER A 41 14.17 16.84 9.85
N HIS A 42 14.77 16.84 11.02
CA HIS A 42 14.63 17.93 11.99
C HIS A 42 15.84 18.85 11.89
N LEU A 43 15.67 19.96 11.16
CA LEU A 43 16.69 21.01 10.96
C LEU A 43 18.05 20.51 10.42
N GLY A 44 18.07 19.31 9.83
CA GLY A 44 19.30 18.67 9.37
C GLY A 44 20.12 17.95 10.46
N TYR A 45 19.65 17.93 11.71
CA TYR A 45 20.40 17.34 12.83
C TYR A 45 20.04 15.89 13.13
N SER A 46 18.77 15.54 12.93
CA SER A 46 18.25 14.21 13.25
C SER A 46 17.02 13.88 12.43
N TRP A 47 16.53 12.65 12.54
CA TRP A 47 15.26 12.23 11.99
C TRP A 47 14.17 12.28 13.06
N LEU A 48 13.09 12.98 12.76
CA LEU A 48 11.85 12.89 13.50
C LEU A 48 11.01 11.79 12.87
N TRP A 49 10.56 10.85 13.67
CA TRP A 49 9.70 9.75 13.27
C TRP A 49 8.28 9.94 13.77
N GLY A 50 7.34 9.44 13.00
CA GLY A 50 5.94 9.37 13.38
C GLY A 50 5.22 8.24 12.67
N THR A 51 3.98 8.02 13.07
CA THR A 51 3.10 7.00 12.51
C THR A 51 1.67 7.51 12.42
N PHE A 52 0.86 6.90 11.55
CA PHE A 52 -0.59 7.02 11.56
C PHE A 52 -1.18 5.73 12.10
N LYS A 53 -1.89 5.81 13.22
CA LYS A 53 -2.40 4.63 13.96
C LYS A 53 -3.74 4.09 13.46
N ASP A 54 -4.50 4.88 12.70
CA ASP A 54 -5.84 4.51 12.22
C ASP A 54 -5.92 4.65 10.70
N PHE A 55 -5.86 3.52 10.02
CA PHE A 55 -6.07 3.41 8.60
C PHE A 55 -6.73 2.07 8.29
N ASP A 56 -7.33 1.97 7.10
CA ASP A 56 -7.99 0.78 6.60
C ASP A 56 -7.76 0.67 5.10
N GLY A 57 -7.90 -0.51 4.54
CA GLY A 57 -7.72 -0.68 3.12
C GLY A 57 -7.80 -2.13 2.67
N SER A 58 -7.58 -2.27 1.38
CA SER A 58 -7.53 -3.57 0.72
C SER A 58 -6.59 -3.53 -0.47
N PHE A 59 -6.13 -4.69 -0.86
CA PHE A 59 -5.41 -4.87 -2.10
C PHE A 59 -5.82 -6.18 -2.77
N SER A 60 -5.66 -6.25 -4.10
CA SER A 60 -5.70 -7.51 -4.84
C SER A 60 -4.28 -7.84 -5.31
N PHE A 61 -3.92 -9.12 -5.26
CA PHE A 61 -2.59 -9.59 -5.64
C PHE A 61 -2.65 -10.96 -6.31
N ASP A 62 -1.86 -11.10 -7.37
CA ASP A 62 -1.53 -12.36 -8.05
C ASP A 62 -0.02 -12.34 -8.34
N ALA A 63 0.71 -13.24 -7.71
CA ALA A 63 2.17 -13.34 -7.90
C ALA A 63 2.55 -13.64 -9.36
N ALA A 64 1.68 -14.29 -10.14
CA ALA A 64 1.90 -14.58 -11.54
C ALA A 64 1.62 -13.38 -12.46
N LYS A 65 0.85 -12.38 -11.99
CA LYS A 65 0.44 -11.20 -12.74
C LYS A 65 0.44 -9.95 -11.84
N PRO A 66 1.58 -9.55 -11.28
CA PRO A 66 1.65 -8.46 -10.32
C PRO A 66 1.12 -7.13 -10.87
N GLU A 67 1.15 -6.92 -12.20
CA GLU A 67 0.61 -5.72 -12.84
C GLU A 67 -0.91 -5.60 -12.78
N ALA A 68 -1.62 -6.70 -12.50
CA ALA A 68 -3.07 -6.69 -12.29
C ALA A 68 -3.50 -6.29 -10.88
N SER A 69 -2.52 -6.12 -9.99
CA SER A 69 -2.75 -5.76 -8.58
C SER A 69 -3.36 -4.36 -8.44
N LYS A 70 -4.16 -4.21 -7.38
CA LYS A 70 -4.78 -2.93 -7.00
C LYS A 70 -4.61 -2.70 -5.53
N VAL A 71 -4.53 -1.42 -5.13
CA VAL A 71 -4.40 -1.00 -3.73
C VAL A 71 -5.33 0.17 -3.47
N ASN A 72 -6.10 0.10 -2.39
CA ASN A 72 -6.92 1.19 -1.88
C ASN A 72 -6.71 1.32 -0.38
N VAL A 73 -6.36 2.52 0.08
CA VAL A 73 -6.14 2.81 1.50
C VAL A 73 -6.84 4.11 1.87
N THR A 74 -7.47 4.13 3.03
CA THR A 74 -8.00 5.32 3.69
C THR A 74 -7.37 5.45 5.07
N LEU A 75 -6.81 6.60 5.36
CA LEU A 75 -6.08 6.89 6.59
C LEU A 75 -6.77 8.05 7.31
N LYS A 76 -6.93 7.95 8.65
CA LYS A 76 -7.42 9.04 9.51
C LYS A 76 -6.28 9.99 9.84
N THR A 77 -6.32 11.21 9.32
CA THR A 77 -5.24 12.18 9.52
C THR A 77 -5.05 12.55 11.00
N ALA A 78 -6.12 12.54 11.79
CA ALA A 78 -6.06 12.80 13.23
C ALA A 78 -5.31 11.72 14.03
N SER A 79 -5.05 10.54 13.44
CA SER A 79 -4.34 9.45 14.11
C SER A 79 -2.81 9.61 14.12
N VAL A 80 -2.29 10.72 13.62
CA VAL A 80 -0.86 11.04 13.65
C VAL A 80 -0.33 11.01 15.10
N ASP A 81 0.80 10.33 15.27
CA ASP A 81 1.49 10.18 16.56
C ASP A 81 3.01 10.22 16.33
N THR A 82 3.67 11.13 17.02
CA THR A 82 5.13 11.30 16.97
C THR A 82 5.76 11.15 18.36
N ASN A 83 5.01 10.55 19.31
CA ASN A 83 5.42 10.40 20.72
C ASN A 83 5.63 11.75 21.43
N HIS A 84 4.89 12.81 21.02
CA HIS A 84 4.94 14.13 21.65
C HIS A 84 3.63 14.88 21.47
N ALA A 85 2.83 14.99 22.51
CA ALA A 85 1.45 15.47 22.45
C ALA A 85 1.29 16.87 21.83
N GLU A 86 2.14 17.84 22.19
CA GLU A 86 2.04 19.20 21.64
C GLU A 86 2.42 19.26 20.16
N ARG A 87 3.41 18.48 19.74
CA ARG A 87 3.75 18.34 18.31
C ARG A 87 2.61 17.69 17.54
N ASP A 88 2.03 16.62 18.05
CA ASP A 88 0.90 15.94 17.42
C ASP A 88 -0.33 16.86 17.30
N LYS A 89 -0.58 17.69 18.32
CA LYS A 89 -1.60 18.72 18.27
C LYS A 89 -1.33 19.75 17.16
N HIS A 90 -0.09 20.19 17.02
CA HIS A 90 0.31 21.13 15.96
C HIS A 90 0.22 20.46 14.58
N LEU A 91 0.65 19.20 14.43
CA LEU A 91 0.51 18.46 13.17
C LEU A 91 -0.95 18.30 12.72
N ARG A 92 -1.90 18.27 13.66
CA ARG A 92 -3.35 18.22 13.36
C ARG A 92 -3.94 19.59 12.96
N SER A 93 -3.24 20.69 13.20
CA SER A 93 -3.74 22.05 12.92
C SER A 93 -3.77 22.36 11.42
N ASP A 94 -4.25 23.53 11.08
CA ASP A 94 -4.33 24.06 9.71
C ASP A 94 -2.97 24.46 9.11
N ASP A 95 -1.92 24.52 9.94
CA ASP A 95 -0.54 24.69 9.47
C ASP A 95 -0.02 23.44 8.73
N PHE A 96 -0.57 22.25 9.06
CA PHE A 96 -0.10 20.96 8.52
C PHE A 96 -1.23 20.13 7.90
N LEU A 97 -1.81 19.21 8.66
CA LEU A 97 -2.75 18.21 8.14
C LEU A 97 -4.20 18.72 8.08
N ASN A 98 -4.50 19.83 8.75
CA ASN A 98 -5.82 20.46 8.78
C ASN A 98 -6.97 19.44 8.98
N VAL A 99 -6.83 18.62 10.00
CA VAL A 99 -7.70 17.43 10.21
C VAL A 99 -9.18 17.79 10.39
N GLY A 100 -9.47 19.04 10.78
CA GLY A 100 -10.84 19.53 10.91
C GLY A 100 -11.54 19.67 9.55
N LYS A 101 -10.80 19.99 8.48
CA LYS A 101 -11.30 20.07 7.11
C LYS A 101 -11.05 18.78 6.34
N HIS A 102 -9.93 18.13 6.57
CA HIS A 102 -9.44 16.97 5.83
C HIS A 102 -9.19 15.80 6.79
N PRO A 103 -10.27 15.19 7.32
CA PRO A 103 -10.16 14.14 8.34
C PRO A 103 -9.55 12.84 7.82
N THR A 104 -9.43 12.69 6.50
CA THR A 104 -8.87 11.49 5.87
C THR A 104 -7.87 11.85 4.78
N ALA A 105 -6.88 10.98 4.62
CA ALA A 105 -6.08 10.88 3.41
C ALA A 105 -6.42 9.57 2.72
N THR A 106 -6.34 9.52 1.38
CA THR A 106 -6.66 8.33 0.60
C THR A 106 -5.60 8.08 -0.46
N PHE A 107 -5.32 6.81 -0.72
CA PHE A 107 -4.49 6.38 -1.84
C PHE A 107 -5.26 5.35 -2.67
N GLU A 108 -5.31 5.57 -3.99
CA GLU A 108 -5.91 4.65 -4.94
C GLU A 108 -4.91 4.39 -6.07
N SER A 109 -4.50 3.13 -6.24
CA SER A 109 -3.56 2.75 -7.30
C SER A 109 -4.22 2.88 -8.67
N THR A 110 -3.44 3.38 -9.63
CA THR A 110 -3.85 3.49 -11.05
C THR A 110 -3.07 2.55 -11.95
N ALA A 111 -1.86 2.16 -11.55
CA ALA A 111 -1.03 1.20 -12.27
C ALA A 111 -0.03 0.53 -11.32
N VAL A 112 0.34 -0.70 -11.65
CA VAL A 112 1.44 -1.43 -11.02
C VAL A 112 2.40 -1.87 -12.12
N ARG A 113 3.69 -1.64 -11.93
CA ARG A 113 4.75 -2.03 -12.86
C ARG A 113 5.80 -2.84 -12.12
N ALA A 114 5.96 -4.10 -12.47
CA ALA A 114 7.06 -4.92 -11.96
C ALA A 114 8.41 -4.31 -12.36
N THR A 115 9.35 -4.23 -11.41
CA THR A 115 10.70 -3.67 -11.61
C THR A 115 11.81 -4.70 -11.45
N GLY A 116 11.48 -5.87 -10.90
CA GLY A 116 12.37 -7.00 -10.67
C GLY A 116 11.65 -8.10 -9.92
N GLU A 117 12.37 -9.14 -9.56
CA GLU A 117 11.81 -10.23 -8.75
C GLU A 117 11.34 -9.70 -7.38
N GLY A 118 10.03 -9.86 -7.10
CA GLY A 118 9.41 -9.40 -5.87
C GLY A 118 9.39 -7.88 -5.68
N THR A 119 9.68 -7.07 -6.71
CA THR A 119 9.67 -5.60 -6.63
C THR A 119 8.79 -4.97 -7.70
N ALA A 120 8.13 -3.87 -7.33
CA ALA A 120 7.24 -3.14 -8.24
C ALA A 120 7.21 -1.64 -7.91
N GLU A 121 6.79 -0.84 -8.86
CA GLU A 121 6.32 0.52 -8.65
C GLU A 121 4.80 0.53 -8.72
N ILE A 122 4.18 1.09 -7.68
CA ILE A 122 2.73 1.30 -7.60
C ILE A 122 2.48 2.78 -7.82
N THR A 123 1.95 3.13 -8.98
CA THR A 123 1.48 4.49 -9.27
C THR A 123 0.04 4.62 -8.79
N GLY A 124 -0.29 5.71 -8.12
CA GLY A 124 -1.65 5.97 -7.63
C GLY A 124 -1.90 7.42 -7.31
N ASN A 125 -3.16 7.76 -7.07
CA ASN A 125 -3.60 9.07 -6.64
C ASN A 125 -3.60 9.14 -5.12
N LEU A 126 -2.75 9.98 -4.54
CA LEU A 126 -2.77 10.32 -3.12
C LEU A 126 -3.56 11.62 -2.94
N THR A 127 -4.61 11.55 -2.14
CA THR A 127 -5.30 12.76 -1.63
C THR A 127 -4.88 13.01 -0.20
N LEU A 128 -4.22 14.13 0.05
CA LEU A 128 -3.75 14.56 1.38
C LEU A 128 -4.03 16.05 1.53
N ASN A 129 -4.52 16.47 2.70
CA ASN A 129 -4.86 17.88 2.98
C ASN A 129 -5.74 18.50 1.87
N GLY A 130 -6.66 17.73 1.27
CA GLY A 130 -7.56 18.17 0.22
C GLY A 130 -6.94 18.26 -1.18
N VAL A 131 -5.66 17.98 -1.34
CA VAL A 131 -4.95 18.01 -2.63
C VAL A 131 -4.72 16.58 -3.12
N THR A 132 -5.07 16.31 -4.39
CA THR A 132 -4.82 15.03 -5.03
C THR A 132 -3.64 15.13 -6.00
N LYS A 133 -2.65 14.28 -5.83
CA LYS A 133 -1.46 14.19 -6.69
C LYS A 133 -1.14 12.75 -7.04
N PRO A 134 -0.60 12.47 -8.23
CA PRO A 134 -0.01 11.18 -8.53
C PRO A 134 1.26 10.98 -7.68
N VAL A 135 1.38 9.79 -7.09
CA VAL A 135 2.52 9.36 -6.29
C VAL A 135 2.94 7.98 -6.77
N VAL A 136 4.24 7.70 -6.72
CA VAL A 136 4.81 6.38 -6.99
C VAL A 136 5.36 5.81 -5.69
N ILE A 137 4.88 4.63 -5.32
CA ILE A 137 5.37 3.86 -4.18
C ILE A 137 6.27 2.75 -4.72
N ALA A 138 7.52 2.74 -4.29
CA ALA A 138 8.40 1.59 -4.50
C ALA A 138 7.97 0.48 -3.53
N ALA A 139 7.54 -0.65 -4.08
CA ALA A 139 6.99 -1.78 -3.33
C ALA A 139 7.88 -3.01 -3.43
N LYS A 140 7.93 -3.79 -2.36
CA LYS A 140 8.61 -5.06 -2.30
C LYS A 140 7.70 -6.10 -1.65
N PHE A 141 7.55 -7.23 -2.30
CA PHE A 141 6.90 -8.41 -1.77
C PHE A 141 7.79 -9.06 -0.69
N ILE A 142 7.20 -9.37 0.46
CA ILE A 142 7.90 -10.01 1.58
C ILE A 142 7.63 -11.52 1.56
N GLY A 143 6.36 -11.91 1.40
CA GLY A 143 5.95 -13.31 1.38
C GLY A 143 4.45 -13.47 1.46
N GLU A 144 3.98 -14.69 1.19
CA GLU A 144 2.59 -15.09 1.36
C GLU A 144 2.49 -16.54 1.82
N GLY A 145 1.39 -16.93 2.46
CA GLY A 145 1.18 -18.29 2.91
C GLY A 145 0.00 -18.44 3.88
N ASP A 146 -0.26 -19.72 4.23
CA ASP A 146 -1.25 -20.06 5.24
C ASP A 146 -0.79 -19.59 6.62
N ASP A 147 -1.72 -19.01 7.38
CA ASP A 147 -1.46 -18.61 8.76
C ASP A 147 -1.91 -19.71 9.76
N PRO A 148 -1.40 -19.67 11.01
CA PRO A 148 -1.75 -20.67 12.03
C PRO A 148 -3.22 -20.69 12.46
N TRP A 149 -4.01 -19.71 12.04
CA TRP A 149 -5.42 -19.56 12.42
C TRP A 149 -6.38 -19.95 11.30
N GLY A 150 -5.85 -20.52 10.20
CA GLY A 150 -6.63 -21.03 9.07
C GLY A 150 -6.95 -19.98 8.01
N GLY A 151 -6.27 -18.84 8.03
CA GLY A 151 -6.30 -17.83 6.98
C GLY A 151 -5.12 -17.95 6.02
N TYR A 152 -5.09 -17.07 5.02
CA TYR A 152 -3.96 -16.91 4.11
C TYR A 152 -3.55 -15.44 4.09
N ARG A 153 -2.26 -15.16 4.13
CA ARG A 153 -1.72 -13.81 4.26
C ARG A 153 -0.74 -13.48 3.15
N ALA A 154 -0.65 -12.20 2.81
CA ALA A 154 0.38 -11.66 1.94
C ALA A 154 0.94 -10.36 2.53
N GLY A 155 2.27 -10.21 2.52
CA GLY A 155 2.99 -9.11 3.13
C GLY A 155 3.84 -8.31 2.14
N PHE A 156 3.86 -6.99 2.33
CA PHE A 156 4.58 -6.04 1.49
C PHE A 156 5.25 -4.93 2.29
N GLU A 157 6.39 -4.46 1.81
CA GLU A 157 6.99 -3.19 2.17
C GLU A 157 6.72 -2.17 1.08
N GLY A 158 6.64 -0.89 1.45
CA GLY A 158 6.52 0.21 0.51
C GLY A 158 7.23 1.46 0.98
N SER A 159 7.73 2.28 0.06
CA SER A 159 8.29 3.58 0.40
C SER A 159 8.04 4.61 -0.70
N THR A 160 7.92 5.87 -0.28
CA THR A 160 7.84 7.02 -1.17
C THR A 160 8.25 8.28 -0.42
N THR A 161 8.69 9.30 -1.16
CA THR A 161 9.02 10.61 -0.62
C THR A 161 7.99 11.62 -1.14
N LEU A 162 7.38 12.37 -0.23
CA LEU A 162 6.41 13.42 -0.55
C LEU A 162 7.02 14.79 -0.30
N THR A 163 6.77 15.72 -1.22
CA THR A 163 7.09 17.15 -1.02
C THR A 163 5.91 17.81 -0.32
N LEU A 164 6.13 18.40 0.86
CA LEU A 164 5.05 18.96 1.68
C LEU A 164 4.23 20.04 0.96
N LYS A 165 4.89 20.91 0.19
CA LYS A 165 4.24 21.96 -0.62
C LYS A 165 3.29 21.43 -1.68
N ASP A 166 3.53 20.22 -2.20
CA ASP A 166 2.67 19.60 -3.21
C ASP A 166 1.28 19.28 -2.65
N PHE A 167 1.15 19.19 -1.33
CA PHE A 167 -0.10 18.90 -0.62
C PHE A 167 -0.59 20.09 0.23
N ASP A 168 -0.28 21.32 -0.19
CA ASP A 168 -0.70 22.58 0.47
C ASP A 168 -0.39 22.62 1.98
N ILE A 169 0.67 21.94 2.41
CA ILE A 169 1.20 22.06 3.78
C ILE A 169 2.00 23.33 3.85
N LYS A 170 1.49 24.32 4.60
CA LYS A 170 1.93 25.73 4.54
C LYS A 170 3.13 26.02 5.40
N MET A 171 3.31 25.27 6.49
CA MET A 171 4.39 25.48 7.42
C MET A 171 5.75 25.26 6.75
N ASP A 172 6.57 26.29 6.70
CA ASP A 172 7.95 26.19 6.23
C ASP A 172 8.85 25.73 7.39
N LEU A 173 9.32 24.52 7.30
CA LEU A 173 10.23 23.91 8.27
C LEU A 173 11.71 24.09 7.90
N GLY A 174 11.99 24.96 6.91
CA GLY A 174 13.33 25.22 6.39
C GLY A 174 13.79 24.18 5.33
N PRO A 175 14.93 24.43 4.69
CA PRO A 175 15.36 23.69 3.49
C PRO A 175 15.62 22.19 3.73
N ALA A 176 15.98 21.81 4.95
CA ALA A 176 16.27 20.42 5.29
C ALA A 176 15.01 19.56 5.52
N SER A 177 13.83 20.19 5.63
CA SER A 177 12.58 19.54 6.07
C SER A 177 11.44 19.77 5.07
N GLN A 178 11.75 19.91 3.79
CA GLN A 178 10.73 20.14 2.74
C GLN A 178 10.06 18.86 2.25
N THR A 179 10.66 17.72 2.53
CA THR A 179 10.16 16.40 2.13
C THR A 179 9.99 15.50 3.33
N VAL A 180 9.03 14.59 3.23
CA VAL A 180 8.77 13.53 4.21
C VAL A 180 8.83 12.17 3.50
N ASP A 181 9.57 11.22 4.08
CA ASP A 181 9.60 9.85 3.60
C ASP A 181 8.49 9.05 4.29
N LEU A 182 7.66 8.37 3.51
CA LEU A 182 6.73 7.37 3.99
C LEU A 182 7.40 5.99 3.94
N ILE A 183 7.24 5.23 5.01
CA ILE A 183 7.73 3.87 5.17
C ILE A 183 6.55 3.01 5.58
N ILE A 184 6.17 2.10 4.71
CA ILE A 184 4.94 1.33 4.80
C ILE A 184 5.30 -0.13 4.98
N SER A 185 4.65 -0.82 5.90
CA SER A 185 4.69 -2.27 6.02
C SER A 185 3.26 -2.74 6.19
N VAL A 186 2.80 -3.62 5.33
CA VAL A 186 1.42 -4.10 5.38
C VAL A 186 1.38 -5.61 5.26
N GLU A 187 0.50 -6.20 6.04
CA GLU A 187 0.05 -7.56 5.91
C GLU A 187 -1.46 -7.55 5.62
N GLY A 188 -1.88 -8.35 4.68
CA GLY A 188 -3.28 -8.51 4.34
C GLY A 188 -3.75 -9.93 4.59
N VAL A 189 -4.97 -10.06 5.09
CA VAL A 189 -5.67 -11.33 5.24
C VAL A 189 -6.58 -11.54 4.02
N ARG A 190 -6.46 -12.69 3.38
CA ARG A 190 -7.26 -13.07 2.21
C ARG A 190 -8.74 -13.14 2.59
N LYS A 191 -9.59 -12.56 1.72
CA LYS A 191 -11.05 -12.60 1.87
C LYS A 191 -11.65 -13.91 1.38
#